data_797199ffee8957a684add2dec692bc65
#
_entry.id   797199ffee8957a684add2dec692bc65
#
_cell.length_a   1.000
_cell.length_b   1.000
_cell.length_c   1.000
_cell.angle_alpha   90.00
_cell.angle_beta   90.00
_cell.angle_gamma   90.00
#
_symmetry.space_group_name_H-M   'P 1'
#
loop_
_entity.id
_entity.type
_entity.pdbx_description
1 polymer ?
#
loop_
_entity_poly.entity_id
_entity_poly.type
_entity_poly.pdbx_seq_one_letter_code
_entity_poly.pdbx_strand_id
1 'polypeptide(L)'
;MSQPASRLVLLPVLLLALMPAGCGVPLDEAPRSLERQGPVDASNNPVPDGVGTSVVRLYLIRDGRLVRVPRRVPSPRDPQQQLADLLAGPTADESEDGLTSALTTMRVVDLQVISRRAVITLADRAEQGVRSDEVLAFGQIVCTLTTQPDVGTVSFVADGQPLGVPRADGSLSPGPLTIADYNGLLD
;
A
#
# COMPACT_ATOMS: atom_id res chain seq x y z
N MET A 1 72.41 34.60 -16.05
CA MET A 1 73.66 34.35 -15.30
C MET A 1 73.30 33.39 -14.17
N SER A 2 73.96 32.21 -14.21
CA SER A 2 74.34 31.34 -13.11
C SER A 2 73.30 30.45 -12.48
N GLN A 3 73.26 29.20 -12.97
CA GLN A 3 73.18 27.99 -12.13
C GLN A 3 74.47 27.94 -11.23
N PRO A 4 74.59 27.11 -10.18
CA PRO A 4 74.35 25.64 -10.25
C PRO A 4 73.93 24.94 -8.93
N ALA A 5 73.80 23.66 -9.09
CA ALA A 5 74.25 22.54 -8.30
C ALA A 5 73.27 21.81 -7.39
N SER A 6 72.90 20.68 -7.86
CA SER A 6 73.09 19.30 -7.35
C SER A 6 73.24 19.15 -5.81
N ARG A 7 72.35 18.38 -5.21
CA ARG A 7 72.76 17.30 -4.30
C ARG A 7 71.74 16.13 -4.28
N LEU A 8 72.18 15.07 -4.84
CA LEU A 8 71.79 13.68 -4.70
C LEU A 8 71.97 13.21 -3.23
N VAL A 9 70.90 12.74 -2.60
CA VAL A 9 71.05 11.90 -1.37
C VAL A 9 69.91 10.89 -1.35
N LEU A 10 70.26 9.69 -1.73
CA LEU A 10 69.95 8.37 -1.15
C LEU A 10 68.54 8.09 -0.61
N LEU A 11 67.94 7.07 -1.27
CA LEU A 11 66.93 6.12 -0.75
C LEU A 11 67.27 5.63 0.66
N PRO A 12 66.24 5.31 1.45
CA PRO A 12 66.01 3.90 1.65
C PRO A 12 64.55 3.48 1.38
N VAL A 13 64.46 2.35 0.74
CA VAL A 13 63.33 1.46 0.55
C VAL A 13 62.71 1.13 1.91
N LEU A 14 61.45 1.54 2.13
CA LEU A 14 60.65 0.93 3.19
C LEU A 14 59.43 0.28 2.53
N LEU A 15 59.61 -1.01 2.31
CA LEU A 15 58.61 -1.95 1.83
C LEU A 15 57.59 -2.15 2.96
N LEU A 16 56.51 -1.38 2.99
CA LEU A 16 55.39 -1.57 3.93
C LEU A 16 54.39 -2.48 3.27
N ALA A 17 54.34 -3.72 3.73
CA ALA A 17 53.44 -4.77 3.32
C ALA A 17 51.95 -4.30 3.46
N LEU A 18 51.25 -4.13 2.36
CA LEU A 18 49.79 -4.07 2.33
C LEU A 18 49.24 -5.46 2.64
N MET A 19 48.75 -5.66 3.86
CA MET A 19 47.87 -6.80 4.15
C MET A 19 46.47 -6.49 3.65
N PRO A 20 45.89 -7.28 2.73
CA PRO A 20 44.47 -7.20 2.43
C PRO A 20 43.72 -7.77 3.64
N ALA A 21 42.98 -6.91 4.35
CA ALA A 21 41.94 -7.34 5.30
C ALA A 21 40.83 -7.99 4.49
N GLY A 22 40.92 -9.27 4.25
CA GLY A 22 39.83 -10.07 3.71
C GLY A 22 38.69 -10.10 4.72
N CYS A 23 37.57 -9.41 4.43
CA CYS A 23 36.29 -9.68 5.08
C CYS A 23 35.91 -11.12 4.69
N GLY A 24 36.27 -12.08 5.55
CA GLY A 24 35.83 -13.46 5.41
C GLY A 24 34.33 -13.53 5.64
N VAL A 25 33.55 -13.57 4.57
CA VAL A 25 32.17 -14.06 4.62
C VAL A 25 32.29 -15.58 4.82
N PRO A 26 31.81 -16.16 5.94
CA PRO A 26 31.78 -17.60 6.09
C PRO A 26 30.88 -18.18 5.01
N LEU A 27 31.49 -18.96 4.10
CA LEU A 27 30.73 -19.80 3.18
C LEU A 27 30.24 -20.99 4.03
N ASP A 28 28.93 -21.06 4.25
CA ASP A 28 28.29 -22.28 4.75
C ASP A 28 28.54 -23.40 3.70
N GLU A 29 29.40 -24.35 4.01
CA GLU A 29 29.75 -25.45 3.12
C GLU A 29 28.67 -26.53 2.97
N ALA A 30 27.48 -26.32 3.55
CA ALA A 30 26.35 -27.22 3.36
C ALA A 30 25.08 -26.41 3.14
N PRO A 31 24.29 -26.73 2.09
CA PRO A 31 22.93 -26.21 1.99
C PRO A 31 22.16 -26.64 3.22
N ARG A 32 21.70 -25.70 4.04
CA ARG A 32 20.73 -26.02 5.09
C ARG A 32 19.50 -26.58 4.42
N SER A 33 19.21 -27.85 4.66
CA SER A 33 17.93 -28.43 4.30
C SER A 33 16.88 -27.58 5.00
N LEU A 34 16.08 -26.82 4.22
CA LEU A 34 14.81 -26.32 4.72
C LEU A 34 14.02 -27.59 5.05
N GLU A 35 13.92 -27.90 6.32
CA GLU A 35 12.99 -28.92 6.78
C GLU A 35 11.63 -28.51 6.23
N ARG A 36 11.25 -29.23 5.14
CA ARG A 36 9.89 -29.17 4.65
C ARG A 36 9.05 -29.69 5.80
N GLN A 37 8.45 -28.76 6.56
CA GLN A 37 7.45 -29.11 7.54
C GLN A 37 6.45 -30.01 6.80
N GLY A 38 6.38 -31.28 7.22
CA GLY A 38 5.46 -32.24 6.68
C GLY A 38 4.02 -31.73 6.76
N PRO A 39 3.07 -32.40 6.08
CA PRO A 39 1.69 -31.96 6.11
C PRO A 39 1.26 -31.84 7.57
N VAL A 40 1.00 -30.61 8.02
CA VAL A 40 0.35 -30.35 9.28
C VAL A 40 -1.02 -30.97 9.20
N ASP A 41 -1.24 -31.98 10.01
CA ASP A 41 -2.56 -32.54 10.20
C ASP A 41 -3.53 -31.39 10.43
N ALA A 42 -4.59 -31.35 9.62
CA ALA A 42 -5.68 -30.39 9.77
C ALA A 42 -6.46 -30.73 11.05
N SER A 43 -5.84 -30.47 12.17
CA SER A 43 -6.54 -30.39 13.45
C SER A 43 -7.46 -29.19 13.36
N ASN A 44 -8.76 -29.40 13.55
CA ASN A 44 -9.84 -28.44 13.63
C ASN A 44 -9.67 -27.50 14.86
N ASN A 45 -8.55 -26.85 15.00
CA ASN A 45 -8.43 -25.73 15.91
C ASN A 45 -8.88 -24.48 15.15
N PRO A 46 -9.81 -23.68 15.68
CA PRO A 46 -10.11 -22.37 15.12
C PRO A 46 -8.79 -21.59 15.07
N VAL A 47 -8.40 -21.19 13.86
CA VAL A 47 -7.24 -20.30 13.67
C VAL A 47 -7.56 -19.02 14.42
N PRO A 48 -6.73 -18.57 15.38
CA PRO A 48 -6.98 -17.32 16.08
C PRO A 48 -7.06 -16.18 15.05
N ASP A 49 -8.09 -15.35 15.15
CA ASP A 49 -8.21 -14.12 14.37
C ASP A 49 -6.90 -13.34 14.46
N GLY A 50 -6.22 -13.16 13.32
CA GLY A 50 -4.94 -12.43 13.25
C GLY A 50 -3.73 -13.19 12.68
N VAL A 51 -3.80 -14.50 12.41
CA VAL A 51 -2.70 -15.26 11.80
C VAL A 51 -2.93 -15.36 10.29
N GLY A 52 -2.78 -14.25 9.59
CA GLY A 52 -2.76 -14.24 8.13
C GLY A 52 -1.34 -14.14 7.58
N THR A 53 -1.08 -14.83 6.47
CA THR A 53 0.22 -14.78 5.76
C THR A 53 0.33 -13.58 4.83
N SER A 54 -0.79 -12.95 4.49
CA SER A 54 -0.87 -11.80 3.59
C SER A 54 -1.33 -10.53 4.32
N VAL A 55 -0.97 -9.38 3.77
CA VAL A 55 -1.38 -8.07 4.32
C VAL A 55 -2.17 -7.33 3.27
N VAL A 56 -3.43 -7.00 3.59
CA VAL A 56 -4.24 -6.05 2.84
C VAL A 56 -4.12 -4.66 3.47
N ARG A 57 -4.15 -3.62 2.65
CA ARG A 57 -4.10 -2.23 3.11
C ARG A 57 -5.43 -1.57 2.79
N LEU A 58 -6.09 -1.08 3.81
CA LEU A 58 -7.34 -0.32 3.70
C LEU A 58 -7.10 1.12 4.14
N TYR A 59 -7.93 2.04 3.68
CA TYR A 59 -7.97 3.39 4.21
C TYR A 59 -9.28 3.58 4.96
N LEU A 60 -9.18 3.78 6.26
CA LEU A 60 -10.27 4.12 7.15
C LEU A 60 -10.15 5.59 7.59
N ILE A 61 -11.11 6.06 8.39
CA ILE A 61 -11.15 7.45 8.82
C ILE A 61 -10.83 7.52 10.31
N ARG A 62 -9.93 8.44 10.68
CA ARG A 62 -9.68 8.87 12.07
C ARG A 62 -9.55 10.39 12.06
N ASP A 63 -10.28 11.08 12.94
CA ASP A 63 -10.23 12.53 13.10
C ASP A 63 -10.44 13.31 11.78
N GLY A 64 -11.33 12.80 10.91
CA GLY A 64 -11.63 13.41 9.61
C GLY A 64 -10.52 13.24 8.55
N ARG A 65 -9.56 12.35 8.76
CA ARG A 65 -8.47 12.05 7.83
C ARG A 65 -8.46 10.59 7.42
N LEU A 66 -7.87 10.31 6.28
CA LEU A 66 -7.70 8.96 5.74
C LEU A 66 -6.42 8.34 6.31
N VAL A 67 -6.58 7.30 7.11
CA VAL A 67 -5.49 6.56 7.75
C VAL A 67 -5.33 5.20 7.11
N ARG A 68 -4.10 4.84 6.76
CA ARG A 68 -3.79 3.53 6.17
C ARG A 68 -3.72 2.46 7.26
N VAL A 69 -4.62 1.49 7.20
CA VAL A 69 -4.75 0.38 8.13
C VAL A 69 -4.31 -0.92 7.47
N PRO A 70 -3.25 -1.58 7.95
CA PRO A 70 -2.86 -2.90 7.47
C PRO A 70 -3.66 -3.98 8.22
N ARG A 71 -4.34 -4.87 7.48
CA ARG A 71 -5.00 -6.06 8.04
C ARG A 71 -4.29 -7.33 7.60
N ARG A 72 -4.10 -8.27 8.53
CA ARG A 72 -3.62 -9.61 8.22
C ARG A 72 -4.78 -10.46 7.71
N VAL A 73 -4.59 -11.11 6.57
CA VAL A 73 -5.61 -11.96 5.92
C VAL A 73 -5.00 -13.31 5.54
N PRO A 74 -5.80 -14.39 5.50
CA PRO A 74 -5.30 -15.74 5.20
C PRO A 74 -4.66 -15.87 3.82
N SER A 75 -5.15 -15.10 2.83
CA SER A 75 -4.67 -15.14 1.45
C SER A 75 -4.62 -13.73 0.84
N PRO A 76 -3.81 -13.51 -0.21
CA PRO A 76 -3.84 -12.25 -0.96
C PRO A 76 -5.27 -11.91 -1.41
N ARG A 77 -5.62 -10.63 -1.35
CA ARG A 77 -6.90 -10.11 -1.79
C ARG A 77 -6.80 -9.61 -3.22
N ASP A 78 -7.74 -10.00 -4.07
CA ASP A 78 -7.98 -9.30 -5.32
C ASP A 78 -8.70 -7.95 -5.07
N PRO A 79 -8.82 -7.07 -6.08
CA PRO A 79 -9.48 -5.77 -5.90
C PRO A 79 -10.93 -5.86 -5.42
N GLN A 80 -11.70 -6.87 -5.85
CA GLN A 80 -13.10 -7.06 -5.42
C GLN A 80 -13.16 -7.44 -3.94
N GLN A 81 -12.33 -8.38 -3.52
CA GLN A 81 -12.23 -8.81 -2.13
C GLN A 81 -11.75 -7.68 -1.22
N GLN A 82 -10.77 -6.89 -1.67
CA GLN A 82 -10.29 -5.74 -0.91
C GLN A 82 -11.37 -4.66 -0.77
N LEU A 83 -12.14 -4.39 -1.82
CA LEU A 83 -13.28 -3.49 -1.76
C LEU A 83 -14.35 -4.01 -0.80
N ALA A 84 -14.64 -5.31 -0.82
CA ALA A 84 -15.58 -5.93 0.12
C ALA A 84 -15.11 -5.79 1.57
N ASP A 85 -13.82 -6.04 1.84
CA ASP A 85 -13.23 -5.84 3.17
C ASP A 85 -13.33 -4.37 3.63
N LEU A 86 -13.22 -3.41 2.71
CA LEU A 86 -13.39 -1.98 2.99
C LEU A 86 -14.86 -1.61 3.27
N LEU A 87 -15.79 -2.13 2.45
CA LEU A 87 -17.23 -1.89 2.60
C LEU A 87 -17.80 -2.51 3.89
N ALA A 88 -17.19 -3.57 4.40
CA ALA A 88 -17.51 -4.15 5.70
C ALA A 88 -17.21 -3.19 6.87
N GLY A 89 -16.41 -2.15 6.63
CA GLY A 89 -16.05 -1.16 7.64
C GLY A 89 -14.94 -1.60 8.60
N PRO A 90 -14.72 -0.83 9.68
CA PRO A 90 -13.75 -1.18 10.70
C PRO A 90 -14.18 -2.41 11.49
N THR A 91 -13.21 -3.20 11.97
CA THR A 91 -13.43 -4.26 12.95
C THR A 91 -13.78 -3.66 14.32
N ALA A 92 -14.16 -4.52 15.28
CA ALA A 92 -14.45 -4.07 16.65
C ALA A 92 -13.22 -3.36 17.26
N ASP A 93 -12.05 -3.99 17.20
CA ASP A 93 -10.80 -3.42 17.71
C ASP A 93 -10.43 -2.10 17.03
N GLU A 94 -10.58 -2.03 15.70
CA GLU A 94 -10.33 -0.80 14.93
C GLU A 94 -11.31 0.32 15.31
N SER A 95 -12.57 -0.04 15.61
CA SER A 95 -13.59 0.93 16.09
C SER A 95 -13.27 1.43 17.49
N GLU A 96 -12.78 0.57 18.38
CA GLU A 96 -12.30 0.95 19.71
C GLU A 96 -11.08 1.89 19.62
N ASP A 97 -10.25 1.71 18.59
CA ASP A 97 -9.13 2.60 18.27
C ASP A 97 -9.57 3.92 17.57
N GLY A 98 -10.87 4.17 17.47
CA GLY A 98 -11.43 5.40 16.89
C GLY A 98 -11.47 5.43 15.37
N LEU A 99 -11.29 4.29 14.69
CA LEU A 99 -11.42 4.21 13.25
C LEU A 99 -12.90 4.10 12.84
N THR A 100 -13.26 4.81 11.78
CA THR A 100 -14.62 4.88 11.24
C THR A 100 -14.61 4.74 9.71
N SER A 101 -15.81 4.66 9.12
CA SER A 101 -16.00 4.61 7.66
C SER A 101 -17.15 5.52 7.22
N ALA A 102 -16.96 6.22 6.10
CA ALA A 102 -17.99 7.03 5.44
C ALA A 102 -18.76 6.24 4.37
N LEU A 103 -18.52 4.93 4.22
CA LEU A 103 -19.09 4.10 3.15
C LEU A 103 -20.47 3.51 3.48
N THR A 104 -21.01 3.75 4.66
CA THR A 104 -22.22 3.11 5.17
C THR A 104 -23.46 3.31 4.29
N THR A 105 -23.53 4.40 3.52
CA THR A 105 -24.63 4.72 2.62
C THR A 105 -24.31 4.45 1.15
N MET A 106 -23.06 4.12 0.83
CA MET A 106 -22.63 3.91 -0.56
C MET A 106 -22.98 2.49 -1.01
N ARG A 107 -23.70 2.38 -2.12
CA ARG A 107 -24.08 1.09 -2.72
C ARG A 107 -23.25 0.84 -3.98
N VAL A 108 -22.22 0.01 -3.81
CA VAL A 108 -21.42 -0.50 -4.95
C VAL A 108 -22.13 -1.71 -5.55
N VAL A 109 -22.37 -1.68 -6.85
CA VAL A 109 -23.01 -2.76 -7.62
C VAL A 109 -21.95 -3.68 -8.24
N ASP A 110 -20.89 -3.09 -8.80
CA ASP A 110 -19.87 -3.82 -9.55
C ASP A 110 -18.54 -3.12 -9.48
N LEU A 111 -17.45 -3.90 -9.62
CA LEU A 111 -16.08 -3.44 -9.79
C LEU A 111 -15.41 -4.25 -10.90
N GLN A 112 -14.90 -3.58 -11.91
CA GLN A 112 -14.11 -4.17 -12.99
C GLN A 112 -12.76 -3.50 -13.07
N VAL A 113 -11.70 -4.30 -13.33
CA VAL A 113 -10.36 -3.76 -13.56
C VAL A 113 -10.01 -3.94 -15.04
N ILE A 114 -9.86 -2.85 -15.76
CA ILE A 114 -9.56 -2.81 -17.19
C ILE A 114 -8.32 -1.93 -17.40
N SER A 115 -7.26 -2.50 -17.94
CA SER A 115 -6.01 -1.76 -18.21
C SER A 115 -5.51 -0.97 -16.99
N ARG A 116 -5.48 -1.61 -15.83
CA ARG A 116 -5.10 -1.02 -14.53
C ARG A 116 -6.01 0.10 -14.03
N ARG A 117 -7.18 0.24 -14.58
CA ARG A 117 -8.22 1.15 -14.08
C ARG A 117 -9.32 0.33 -13.43
N ALA A 118 -9.57 0.56 -12.15
CA ALA A 118 -10.75 0.06 -11.47
C ALA A 118 -11.94 0.95 -11.84
N VAL A 119 -12.97 0.35 -12.43
CA VAL A 119 -14.24 1.01 -12.74
C VAL A 119 -15.28 0.51 -11.74
N ILE A 120 -15.79 1.41 -10.92
CA ILE A 120 -16.78 1.11 -9.89
C ILE A 120 -18.14 1.60 -10.35
N THR A 121 -19.12 0.70 -10.39
CA THR A 121 -20.51 1.02 -10.66
C THR A 121 -21.26 1.19 -9.35
N LEU A 122 -21.88 2.37 -9.18
CA LEU A 122 -22.77 2.67 -8.05
C LEU A 122 -24.23 2.45 -8.44
N ALA A 123 -25.05 2.02 -7.47
CA ALA A 123 -26.49 1.76 -7.71
C ALA A 123 -27.27 3.03 -8.07
N ASP A 124 -26.94 4.11 -7.39
CA ASP A 124 -27.62 5.38 -7.53
C ASP A 124 -26.60 6.51 -7.60
N ARG A 125 -26.93 7.60 -8.28
CA ARG A 125 -26.27 8.87 -8.04
C ARG A 125 -26.66 9.29 -6.63
N ALA A 126 -25.73 9.24 -5.69
CA ALA A 126 -25.95 9.85 -4.39
C ALA A 126 -26.49 11.26 -4.61
N GLU A 127 -27.58 11.61 -3.93
CA GLU A 127 -28.14 12.97 -4.01
C GLU A 127 -27.00 13.95 -3.69
N GLN A 128 -26.58 14.70 -4.71
CA GLN A 128 -25.35 15.47 -4.70
C GLN A 128 -25.50 16.69 -3.78
N GLY A 129 -25.14 16.47 -2.51
CA GLY A 129 -24.72 17.56 -1.66
C GLY A 129 -23.28 17.27 -1.30
N VAL A 130 -22.34 18.13 -1.67
CA VAL A 130 -20.94 18.02 -1.29
C VAL A 130 -20.87 18.03 0.24
N ARG A 131 -20.95 16.85 0.84
CA ARG A 131 -20.76 16.65 2.27
C ARG A 131 -19.29 16.27 2.47
N SER A 132 -18.69 16.75 3.55
CA SER A 132 -17.32 16.36 3.91
C SER A 132 -17.16 14.84 3.94
N ASP A 133 -18.19 14.11 4.31
CA ASP A 133 -18.23 12.66 4.37
C ASP A 133 -18.15 12.01 2.97
N GLU A 134 -18.68 12.67 1.93
CA GLU A 134 -18.65 12.17 0.56
C GLU A 134 -17.21 12.16 0.00
N VAL A 135 -16.46 13.24 0.23
CA VAL A 135 -15.05 13.30 -0.17
C VAL A 135 -14.23 12.19 0.51
N LEU A 136 -14.49 11.97 1.80
CA LEU A 136 -13.83 10.89 2.56
C LEU A 136 -14.25 9.51 2.05
N ALA A 137 -15.53 9.31 1.73
CA ALA A 137 -16.03 8.05 1.20
C ALA A 137 -15.35 7.65 -0.12
N PHE A 138 -15.29 8.57 -1.09
CA PHE A 138 -14.58 8.33 -2.35
C PHE A 138 -13.08 8.18 -2.12
N GLY A 139 -12.49 8.98 -1.25
CA GLY A 139 -11.08 8.88 -0.87
C GLY A 139 -10.73 7.51 -0.26
N GLN A 140 -11.58 6.96 0.61
CA GLN A 140 -11.40 5.60 1.15
C GLN A 140 -11.26 4.56 0.04
N ILE A 141 -12.17 4.58 -0.94
CA ILE A 141 -12.16 3.63 -2.06
C ILE A 141 -10.94 3.83 -2.94
N VAL A 142 -10.68 5.06 -3.39
CA VAL A 142 -9.56 5.37 -4.29
C VAL A 142 -8.22 5.01 -3.65
N CYS A 143 -7.98 5.49 -2.42
CA CYS A 143 -6.73 5.22 -1.72
C CYS A 143 -6.54 3.73 -1.41
N THR A 144 -7.63 3.01 -1.08
CA THR A 144 -7.56 1.57 -0.82
C THR A 144 -7.23 0.79 -2.08
N LEU A 145 -7.99 0.96 -3.15
CA LEU A 145 -7.80 0.18 -4.38
C LEU A 145 -6.48 0.47 -5.08
N THR A 146 -5.98 1.71 -5.03
CA THR A 146 -4.67 2.06 -5.60
C THR A 146 -3.48 1.49 -4.81
N THR A 147 -3.70 0.81 -3.67
CA THR A 147 -2.65 0.00 -3.03
C THR A 147 -2.40 -1.32 -3.74
N GLN A 148 -3.30 -1.76 -4.63
CA GLN A 148 -3.14 -2.98 -5.43
C GLN A 148 -2.17 -2.73 -6.59
N PRO A 149 -1.25 -3.68 -6.87
CA PRO A 149 -0.28 -3.52 -7.94
C PRO A 149 -0.93 -3.42 -9.34
N ASP A 150 -2.13 -4.01 -9.49
CA ASP A 150 -2.85 -4.04 -10.76
C ASP A 150 -3.83 -2.86 -10.94
N VAL A 151 -3.94 -1.97 -9.94
CA VAL A 151 -4.81 -0.80 -9.99
C VAL A 151 -3.97 0.48 -9.93
N GLY A 152 -3.95 1.23 -11.02
CA GLY A 152 -3.27 2.53 -11.09
C GLY A 152 -4.22 3.70 -10.87
N THR A 153 -5.49 3.55 -11.27
CA THR A 153 -6.52 4.59 -11.17
C THR A 153 -7.88 4.00 -10.86
N VAL A 154 -8.78 4.82 -10.33
CA VAL A 154 -10.16 4.46 -10.04
C VAL A 154 -11.11 5.43 -10.74
N SER A 155 -12.18 4.94 -11.36
CA SER A 155 -13.25 5.72 -11.97
C SER A 155 -14.59 5.25 -11.44
N PHE A 156 -15.56 6.16 -11.39
CA PHE A 156 -16.91 5.85 -10.91
C PHE A 156 -17.93 6.08 -12.01
N VAL A 157 -18.92 5.19 -12.03
CA VAL A 157 -20.02 5.21 -12.97
C VAL A 157 -21.33 5.06 -12.21
N ALA A 158 -22.34 5.84 -12.56
CA ALA A 158 -23.70 5.68 -12.09
C ALA A 158 -24.66 5.86 -13.27
N ASP A 159 -25.70 5.04 -13.36
CA ASP A 159 -26.67 5.05 -14.48
C ASP A 159 -25.99 4.93 -15.86
N GLY A 160 -24.88 4.18 -15.94
CA GLY A 160 -24.11 4.00 -17.17
C GLY A 160 -23.31 5.24 -17.62
N GLN A 161 -23.24 6.29 -16.81
CA GLN A 161 -22.53 7.53 -17.12
C GLN A 161 -21.38 7.77 -16.13
N PRO A 162 -20.26 8.39 -16.57
CA PRO A 162 -19.22 8.81 -15.65
C PRO A 162 -19.78 9.71 -14.54
N LEU A 163 -19.41 9.40 -13.31
CA LEU A 163 -19.80 10.18 -12.14
C LEU A 163 -18.73 11.21 -11.81
N GLY A 164 -19.12 12.47 -11.63
CA GLY A 164 -18.27 13.51 -11.07
C GLY A 164 -18.05 13.25 -9.58
N VAL A 165 -16.82 13.00 -9.19
CA VAL A 165 -16.43 12.64 -7.82
C VAL A 165 -15.61 13.75 -7.19
N PRO A 166 -15.92 14.17 -5.95
CA PRO A 166 -15.17 15.22 -5.27
C PRO A 166 -13.74 14.77 -4.89
N ARG A 167 -12.79 15.66 -5.11
CA ARG A 167 -11.39 15.53 -4.66
C ARG A 167 -11.18 16.21 -3.31
N ALA A 168 -10.00 16.03 -2.74
CA ALA A 168 -9.63 16.68 -1.48
C ALA A 168 -9.65 18.21 -1.53
N ASP A 169 -9.46 18.81 -2.71
CA ASP A 169 -9.52 20.27 -2.92
C ASP A 169 -10.96 20.80 -3.16
N GLY A 170 -11.97 19.93 -3.10
CA GLY A 170 -13.37 20.25 -3.35
C GLY A 170 -13.75 20.31 -4.83
N SER A 171 -12.83 20.14 -5.77
CA SER A 171 -13.14 20.07 -7.20
C SER A 171 -13.82 18.73 -7.55
N LEU A 172 -14.69 18.73 -8.57
CA LEU A 172 -15.30 17.51 -9.10
C LEU A 172 -14.51 16.98 -10.31
N SER A 173 -14.26 15.68 -10.33
CA SER A 173 -13.63 15.00 -11.45
C SER A 173 -14.50 13.86 -11.98
N PRO A 174 -14.86 13.85 -13.26
CA PRO A 174 -15.50 12.70 -13.93
C PRO A 174 -14.47 11.70 -14.44
N GLY A 175 -13.17 12.02 -14.35
CA GLY A 175 -12.07 11.23 -14.86
C GLY A 175 -11.50 10.26 -13.82
N PRO A 176 -10.47 9.50 -14.23
CA PRO A 176 -9.81 8.57 -13.31
C PRO A 176 -9.09 9.33 -12.20
N LEU A 177 -9.21 8.79 -10.98
CA LEU A 177 -8.67 9.32 -9.75
C LEU A 177 -7.52 8.46 -9.23
N THR A 178 -6.63 9.06 -8.48
CA THR A 178 -5.48 8.44 -7.83
C THR A 178 -5.39 8.85 -6.36
N ILE A 179 -4.52 8.24 -5.60
CA ILE A 179 -4.25 8.67 -4.22
C ILE A 179 -3.79 10.13 -4.14
N ALA A 180 -3.14 10.67 -5.18
CA ALA A 180 -2.68 12.05 -5.22
C ALA A 180 -3.84 13.06 -5.15
N ASP A 181 -5.03 12.69 -5.66
CA ASP A 181 -6.23 13.52 -5.61
C ASP A 181 -6.78 13.70 -4.18
N TYR A 182 -6.29 12.89 -3.23
CA TYR A 182 -6.69 12.89 -1.83
C TYR A 182 -5.55 13.21 -0.86
N ASN A 183 -4.38 13.63 -1.33
CA ASN A 183 -3.20 13.89 -0.49
C ASN A 183 -3.50 14.85 0.68
N GLY A 184 -4.39 15.83 0.49
CA GLY A 184 -4.77 16.77 1.54
C GLY A 184 -5.55 16.15 2.70
N LEU A 185 -6.07 14.92 2.52
CA LEU A 185 -6.84 14.18 3.52
C LEU A 185 -6.06 13.01 4.15
N LEU A 186 -4.88 12.69 3.64
CA LEU A 186 -4.06 11.62 4.20
C LEU A 186 -3.41 12.06 5.51
N ASP A 187 -3.32 11.09 6.45
CA ASP A 187 -2.58 11.23 7.71
C ASP A 187 -1.13 10.76 7.53
#